data_4980be4a2bfbfa6c61757439990e7178
#
_entry.id   4980be4a2bfbfa6c61757439990e7178
#
_cell.length_a   1.000
_cell.length_b   1.000
_cell.length_c   1.000
_cell.angle_alpha   90.00
_cell.angle_beta   90.00
_cell.angle_gamma   90.00
#
_symmetry.space_group_name_H-M   'P 1'
#
loop_
_entity.id
_entity.type
_entity.pdbx_description
1 polymer ?
#
loop_
_entity_poly.entity_id
_entity_poly.type
_entity_poly.pdbx_seq_one_letter_code
_entity_poly.pdbx_strand_id
1 'polypeptide(L)'
;GDMNGVPDLSGSGVSGAEWRRVMTAAWERTGADWDAYGETEVDDYALESPAEFFAVLSEHFFTIPEHLQEVLPEAYALLARFYRQDPLHGQHA
;
A
#
# COMPACT_ATOMS: atom_id res chain seq x y z
N GLY A 1 -15.31 7.99 -1.10
CA GLY A 1 -14.62 8.91 -1.86
C GLY A 1 -13.41 8.35 -2.51
N ASP A 2 -12.83 9.13 -3.33
CA ASP A 2 -11.67 8.70 -4.00
C ASP A 2 -10.47 8.72 -3.09
N MET A 3 -9.50 7.92 -3.38
CA MET A 3 -8.25 7.96 -2.66
C MET A 3 -7.49 9.19 -3.13
N ASN A 4 -7.59 10.25 -2.36
CA ASN A 4 -6.84 11.43 -2.67
C ASN A 4 -5.40 11.14 -2.33
N GLY A 5 -4.49 11.88 -2.69
CA GLY A 5 -3.10 11.60 -2.38
C GLY A 5 -2.45 10.64 -3.35
N VAL A 6 -2.98 10.55 -4.56
CA VAL A 6 -2.34 9.78 -5.61
C VAL A 6 -1.03 10.49 -5.96
N PRO A 7 0.11 9.80 -5.88
CA PRO A 7 1.39 10.44 -6.17
C PRO A 7 1.60 10.59 -7.68
N ASP A 8 2.70 11.19 -8.04
CA ASP A 8 3.06 11.31 -9.46
C ASP A 8 3.45 9.93 -9.96
N LEU A 9 2.64 9.36 -10.81
CA LEU A 9 2.85 8.02 -11.35
C LEU A 9 3.64 8.01 -12.66
N SER A 10 4.12 9.16 -13.09
CA SER A 10 4.84 9.24 -14.35
C SER A 10 6.05 8.31 -14.37
N GLY A 11 6.19 7.56 -15.41
CA GLY A 11 7.34 6.66 -15.56
C GLY A 11 7.30 5.41 -14.70
N SER A 12 6.25 5.22 -13.89
CA SER A 12 6.20 4.05 -13.02
C SER A 12 5.58 2.82 -13.69
N GLY A 13 4.85 3.03 -14.76
CA GLY A 13 4.10 1.94 -15.37
C GLY A 13 2.78 1.63 -14.66
N VAL A 14 2.42 2.43 -13.65
CA VAL A 14 1.18 2.24 -12.91
C VAL A 14 0.21 3.32 -13.35
N SER A 15 -1.01 2.96 -13.72
CA SER A 15 -2.03 3.93 -14.08
C SER A 15 -2.73 4.46 -12.83
N GLY A 16 -3.35 5.63 -12.95
CA GLY A 16 -4.13 6.17 -11.84
C GLY A 16 -5.29 5.27 -11.45
N ALA A 17 -5.91 4.61 -12.43
CA ALA A 17 -7.02 3.70 -12.16
C ALA A 17 -6.54 2.47 -11.39
N GLU A 18 -5.41 1.91 -11.77
CA GLU A 18 -4.85 0.76 -11.06
C GLU A 18 -4.45 1.15 -9.64
N TRP A 19 -3.81 2.30 -9.49
CA TRP A 19 -3.42 2.80 -8.17
C TRP A 19 -4.64 2.90 -7.26
N ARG A 20 -5.69 3.55 -7.76
CA ARG A 20 -6.89 3.72 -6.93
C ARG A 20 -7.54 2.39 -6.60
N ARG A 21 -7.62 1.48 -7.55
CA ARG A 21 -8.24 0.17 -7.33
C ARG A 21 -7.52 -0.60 -6.23
N VAL A 22 -6.20 -0.69 -6.35
CA VAL A 22 -5.41 -1.48 -5.41
C VAL A 22 -5.38 -0.83 -4.03
N MET A 23 -5.18 0.49 -3.99
CA MET A 23 -5.10 1.18 -2.71
C MET A 23 -6.45 1.23 -2.01
N THR A 24 -7.55 1.35 -2.76
CA THR A 24 -8.88 1.33 -2.16
C THR A 24 -9.17 -0.05 -1.57
N ALA A 25 -8.82 -1.12 -2.28
CA ALA A 25 -9.02 -2.46 -1.76
C ALA A 25 -8.20 -2.70 -0.50
N ALA A 26 -6.96 -2.21 -0.48
CA ALA A 26 -6.10 -2.33 0.70
C ALA A 26 -6.66 -1.54 1.87
N TRP A 27 -7.17 -0.34 1.60
CA TRP A 27 -7.80 0.49 2.62
C TRP A 27 -9.01 -0.22 3.23
N GLU A 28 -9.85 -0.80 2.38
CA GLU A 28 -11.06 -1.50 2.83
C GLU A 28 -10.70 -2.74 3.64
N ARG A 29 -9.69 -3.48 3.23
CA ARG A 29 -9.24 -4.65 3.96
C ARG A 29 -8.73 -4.26 5.35
N THR A 30 -7.95 -3.19 5.44
CA THR A 30 -7.41 -2.73 6.70
C THR A 30 -8.54 -2.26 7.63
N GLY A 31 -9.51 -1.54 7.08
CA GLY A 31 -10.66 -1.10 7.86
C GLY A 31 -11.52 -2.25 8.34
N ALA A 32 -11.69 -3.29 7.52
CA ALA A 32 -12.45 -4.46 7.92
C ALA A 32 -11.77 -5.21 9.06
N ASP A 33 -10.46 -5.32 9.03
CA ASP A 33 -9.71 -5.95 10.11
C ASP A 33 -9.85 -5.14 11.40
N TRP A 34 -9.80 -3.83 11.31
CA TRP A 34 -9.98 -2.97 12.47
C TRP A 34 -11.38 -3.15 13.06
N ASP A 35 -12.42 -3.18 12.21
CA ASP A 35 -13.78 -3.33 12.66
C ASP A 35 -14.04 -4.70 13.28
N ALA A 36 -13.44 -5.75 12.73
CA ALA A 36 -13.68 -7.10 13.19
C ALA A 36 -12.90 -7.46 14.46
N TYR A 37 -11.68 -6.96 14.58
CA TYR A 37 -10.79 -7.41 15.64
C TYR A 37 -10.30 -6.30 16.56
N GLY A 38 -10.62 -5.06 16.28
CA GLY A 38 -10.15 -3.93 17.05
C GLY A 38 -8.68 -3.61 16.82
N GLU A 39 -8.08 -4.23 15.83
CA GLU A 39 -6.70 -3.97 15.47
C GLU A 39 -6.44 -4.43 14.05
N THR A 40 -5.33 -4.04 13.48
CA THR A 40 -4.99 -4.42 12.13
C THR A 40 -3.50 -4.69 12.07
N GLU A 41 -3.07 -5.40 11.03
CA GLU A 41 -1.67 -5.71 10.81
C GLU A 41 -0.90 -4.47 10.31
N VAL A 42 -1.59 -3.41 9.95
CA VAL A 42 -1.01 -2.15 9.55
C VAL A 42 -1.37 -1.13 10.64
N ASP A 43 -0.51 -0.16 10.89
CA ASP A 43 -0.76 0.83 11.94
C ASP A 43 -2.13 1.47 11.76
N ASP A 44 -2.90 1.57 12.83
CA ASP A 44 -4.29 2.01 12.72
C ASP A 44 -4.41 3.46 12.31
N TYR A 45 -3.44 4.32 12.60
CA TYR A 45 -3.55 5.71 12.17
C TYR A 45 -3.52 5.83 10.64
N ALA A 46 -3.11 4.79 9.95
CA ALA A 46 -3.15 4.79 8.51
C ALA A 46 -4.57 5.01 7.98
N LEU A 47 -5.58 4.71 8.79
CA LEU A 47 -6.96 4.89 8.37
C LEU A 47 -7.45 6.32 8.49
N GLU A 48 -6.62 7.25 8.96
CA GLU A 48 -7.04 8.63 9.13
C GLU A 48 -7.18 9.38 7.81
N SER A 49 -6.38 9.07 6.85
CA SER A 49 -6.50 9.68 5.54
C SER A 49 -5.79 8.86 4.49
N PRO A 50 -6.12 9.03 3.21
CA PRO A 50 -5.41 8.34 2.14
C PRO A 50 -3.92 8.66 2.09
N ALA A 51 -3.53 9.89 2.41
CA ALA A 51 -2.12 10.26 2.42
C ALA A 51 -1.37 9.54 3.52
N GLU A 52 -1.98 9.40 4.71
CA GLU A 52 -1.38 8.67 5.81
C GLU A 52 -1.28 7.18 5.46
N PHE A 53 -2.31 6.65 4.81
CA PHE A 53 -2.32 5.25 4.41
C PHE A 53 -1.16 4.96 3.46
N PHE A 54 -0.98 5.78 2.46
CA PHE A 54 0.13 5.62 1.52
C PHE A 54 1.48 5.72 2.25
N ALA A 55 1.61 6.68 3.15
CA ALA A 55 2.87 6.86 3.89
C ALA A 55 3.19 5.63 4.75
N VAL A 56 2.20 5.09 5.43
CA VAL A 56 2.42 3.91 6.28
C VAL A 56 2.75 2.69 5.44
N LEU A 57 2.05 2.47 4.33
CA LEU A 57 2.35 1.33 3.47
C LEU A 57 3.74 1.45 2.86
N SER A 58 4.16 2.66 2.49
CA SER A 58 5.51 2.87 1.96
C SER A 58 6.56 2.57 3.02
N GLU A 59 6.32 2.99 4.26
CA GLU A 59 7.23 2.70 5.34
C GLU A 59 7.37 1.19 5.54
N HIS A 60 6.25 0.47 5.54
CA HIS A 60 6.29 -0.98 5.68
C HIS A 60 6.99 -1.63 4.49
N PHE A 61 6.79 -1.10 3.32
CA PHE A 61 7.43 -1.63 2.12
C PHE A 61 8.95 -1.58 2.25
N PHE A 62 9.49 -0.52 2.83
CA PHE A 62 10.93 -0.37 2.95
C PHE A 62 11.51 -0.99 4.23
N THR A 63 10.71 -1.17 5.28
CA THR A 63 11.24 -1.67 6.55
C THR A 63 10.84 -3.10 6.87
N ILE A 64 9.62 -3.49 6.53
CA ILE A 64 9.13 -4.85 6.80
C ILE A 64 8.37 -5.37 5.59
N PRO A 65 9.03 -5.48 4.44
CA PRO A 65 8.33 -5.86 3.21
C PRO A 65 7.68 -7.23 3.27
N GLU A 66 8.26 -8.19 3.99
CA GLU A 66 7.67 -9.52 4.12
C GLU A 66 6.28 -9.43 4.74
N HIS A 67 6.14 -8.61 5.76
CA HIS A 67 4.87 -8.44 6.44
C HIS A 67 3.84 -7.82 5.51
N LEU A 68 4.25 -6.77 4.81
CA LEU A 68 3.36 -6.11 3.88
C LEU A 68 2.90 -7.06 2.77
N GLN A 69 3.82 -7.86 2.23
CA GLN A 69 3.45 -8.81 1.19
C GLN A 69 2.47 -9.85 1.71
N GLU A 70 2.63 -10.28 2.94
CA GLU A 70 1.75 -11.28 3.53
C GLU A 70 0.33 -10.73 3.72
N VAL A 71 0.23 -9.52 4.23
CA VAL A 71 -1.06 -8.94 4.58
C VAL A 71 -1.76 -8.29 3.39
N LEU A 72 -1.02 -7.59 2.56
CA LEU A 72 -1.57 -6.84 1.43
C LEU A 72 -0.71 -7.09 0.19
N PRO A 73 -0.78 -8.28 -0.38
CA PRO A 73 0.12 -8.66 -1.47
C PRO A 73 -0.03 -7.79 -2.72
N GLU A 74 -1.24 -7.35 -3.05
CA GLU A 74 -1.41 -6.49 -4.21
C GLU A 74 -0.82 -5.10 -3.98
N ALA A 75 -0.92 -4.60 -2.76
CA ALA A 75 -0.31 -3.31 -2.43
C ALA A 75 1.20 -3.42 -2.48
N TYR A 76 1.77 -4.54 -2.01
CA TYR A 76 3.20 -4.75 -2.12
C TYR A 76 3.64 -4.70 -3.59
N ALA A 77 2.94 -5.44 -4.45
CA ALA A 77 3.30 -5.49 -5.85
C ALA A 77 3.16 -4.11 -6.52
N LEU A 78 2.14 -3.35 -6.15
CA LEU A 78 1.94 -2.02 -6.68
C LEU A 78 3.09 -1.09 -6.29
N LEU A 79 3.48 -1.12 -5.03
CA LEU A 79 4.58 -0.28 -4.55
C LEU A 79 5.91 -0.69 -5.16
N ALA A 80 6.12 -1.99 -5.39
CA ALA A 80 7.33 -2.45 -6.06
C ALA A 80 7.43 -1.86 -7.46
N ARG A 81 6.32 -1.80 -8.19
CA ARG A 81 6.29 -1.16 -9.51
C ARG A 81 6.48 0.34 -9.41
N PHE A 82 5.82 0.96 -8.45
CA PHE A 82 5.89 2.41 -8.30
C PHE A 82 7.31 2.87 -7.95
N TYR A 83 7.94 2.19 -6.99
CA TYR A 83 9.29 2.56 -6.57
C TYR A 83 10.38 1.91 -7.44
N ARG A 84 9.99 0.98 -8.30
CA ARG A 84 10.92 0.24 -9.15
C ARG A 84 11.95 -0.51 -8.32
N GLN A 85 11.49 -1.09 -7.22
CA GLN A 85 12.31 -1.89 -6.33
C GLN A 85 11.50 -3.07 -5.86
N ASP A 86 12.14 -4.17 -5.61
CA ASP A 86 11.46 -5.36 -5.10
C ASP A 86 12.32 -5.94 -3.97
N PRO A 87 12.17 -5.42 -2.76
CA PRO A 87 13.04 -5.81 -1.65
C PRO A 87 13.08 -7.30 -1.36
N LEU A 88 12.00 -8.02 -1.66
CA LEU A 88 11.93 -9.43 -1.35
C LEU A 88 12.49 -10.33 -2.45
N HIS A 89 12.60 -9.81 -3.68
CA HIS A 89 12.98 -10.64 -4.82
C HIS A 89 14.22 -10.10 -5.53
N GLY A 90 15.02 -9.35 -4.81
CA GLY A 90 16.26 -8.87 -5.32
C GLY A 90 16.07 -7.68 -6.16
N GLN A 91 16.13 -6.69 -5.95
CA GLN A 91 15.80 -5.65 -6.55
C GLN A 91 16.64 -5.20 -7.52
N HIS A 92 17.01 -5.54 -8.42
CA HIS A 92 17.56 -4.93 -9.28
C HIS A 92 17.20 -5.03 -10.37
N ALA A 93 17.25 -4.39 -10.55
CA ALA A 93 16.67 -3.94 -11.48
C ALA A 93 17.21 -3.88 -12.57
#